data_64b43aff3fca19fc4bf7006f76c8f5a7
#
_entry.id   64b43aff3fca19fc4bf7006f76c8f5a7
#
_cell.length_a   1.000
_cell.length_b   1.000
_cell.length_c   1.000
_cell.angle_alpha   90.00
_cell.angle_beta   90.00
_cell.angle_gamma   90.00
#
_symmetry.space_group_name_H-M   'P 1'
#
loop_
_entity.id
_entity.type
_entity.pdbx_description
1 polymer ?
#
loop_
_entity_poly.entity_id
_entity_poly.type
_entity_poly.pdbx_seq_one_letter_code
_entity_poly.pdbx_strand_id
1 'polypeptide(L)'
;TGINPYIDRILNEVHKLTERGYIDDEKIKKEKYQYIDELVTTINEYNDILALWIKMKQGTLSLNIEIFSLNELFELVGKGRRAFEMKKQTLEIEPTVVTVKADRALTLFMINTLAENARKYTPEGGNIKVYARMTDTYVEISVEDNGRGISTEDVERIIGEKVYDSRVIG
;
A
#
# COMPACT_ATOMS: atom_id res chain seq x y z
N THR A 1 3.42 -12.69 -14.26
CA THR A 1 3.38 -13.72 -13.21
C THR A 1 2.76 -13.21 -11.92
N GLY A 2 2.81 -11.90 -11.57
CA GLY A 2 2.30 -11.38 -10.30
C GLY A 2 0.77 -11.27 -10.17
N ILE A 3 0.00 -11.09 -11.26
CA ILE A 3 -1.46 -10.85 -11.24
C ILE A 3 -2.25 -12.15 -11.40
N ASN A 4 -1.79 -13.09 -12.20
CA ASN A 4 -2.51 -14.33 -12.51
C ASN A 4 -3.00 -15.11 -11.27
N PRO A 5 -2.19 -15.32 -10.21
CA PRO A 5 -2.66 -16.03 -9.03
C PRO A 5 -3.85 -15.36 -8.33
N TYR A 6 -3.94 -14.03 -8.38
CA TYR A 6 -5.07 -13.28 -7.80
C TYR A 6 -6.33 -13.45 -8.64
N ILE A 7 -6.20 -13.42 -9.97
CA ILE A 7 -7.31 -13.65 -10.91
C ILE A 7 -7.84 -15.06 -10.72
N ASP A 8 -6.97 -16.08 -10.65
CA ASP A 8 -7.37 -17.47 -10.44
C ASP A 8 -8.12 -17.66 -9.11
N ARG A 9 -7.67 -16.97 -8.05
CA ARG A 9 -8.36 -16.98 -6.76
C ARG A 9 -9.74 -16.32 -6.83
N ILE A 10 -9.87 -15.18 -7.52
CA ILE A 10 -11.16 -14.51 -7.73
C ILE A 10 -12.11 -15.44 -8.47
N LEU A 11 -11.68 -16.03 -9.58
CA LEU A 11 -12.49 -16.96 -10.38
C LEU A 11 -12.95 -18.15 -9.55
N ASN A 12 -12.07 -18.72 -8.74
CA ASN A 12 -12.39 -19.83 -7.85
C ASN A 12 -13.44 -19.43 -6.78
N GLU A 13 -13.30 -18.24 -6.18
CA GLU A 13 -14.29 -17.79 -5.19
C GLU A 13 -15.65 -17.44 -5.82
N VAL A 14 -15.65 -16.84 -7.03
CA VAL A 14 -16.88 -16.60 -7.80
C VAL A 14 -17.56 -17.92 -8.16
N HIS A 15 -16.78 -18.92 -8.62
CA HIS A 15 -17.32 -20.24 -8.96
C HIS A 15 -17.98 -20.91 -7.75
N LYS A 16 -17.33 -20.87 -6.59
CA LYS A 16 -17.91 -21.38 -5.35
C LYS A 16 -19.20 -20.67 -4.94
N LEU A 17 -19.36 -19.38 -5.23
CA LEU A 17 -20.60 -18.63 -4.96
C LEU A 17 -21.74 -19.00 -5.91
N THR A 18 -21.41 -19.48 -7.12
CA THR A 18 -22.39 -19.82 -8.16
C THR A 18 -22.81 -21.29 -8.14
N GLU A 19 -22.06 -22.15 -7.47
CA GLU A 19 -22.43 -23.57 -7.33
C GLU A 19 -23.74 -23.74 -6.54
N ARG A 20 -24.70 -24.46 -7.12
CA ARG A 20 -25.97 -24.77 -6.48
C ARG A 20 -25.75 -25.61 -5.22
N GLY A 21 -26.20 -25.10 -4.08
CA GLY A 21 -26.10 -25.77 -2.79
C GLY A 21 -24.94 -25.36 -1.91
N TYR A 22 -24.12 -24.41 -2.38
CA TYR A 22 -22.93 -23.99 -1.66
C TYR A 22 -23.22 -22.88 -0.67
N ILE A 23 -24.12 -22.74 0.10
CA ILE A 23 -24.24 -21.80 1.22
C ILE A 23 -25.46 -20.89 1.12
N ASP A 24 -26.40 -21.23 1.97
CA ASP A 24 -27.50 -20.36 2.34
C ASP A 24 -27.14 -19.39 3.50
N ASP A 25 -25.85 -19.32 3.86
CA ASP A 25 -25.36 -18.50 4.96
C ASP A 25 -24.89 -17.14 4.43
N GLU A 26 -25.66 -16.10 4.72
CA GLU A 26 -25.37 -14.71 4.34
C GLU A 26 -24.04 -14.22 4.90
N LYS A 27 -23.58 -14.74 6.04
CA LYS A 27 -22.29 -14.40 6.63
C LYS A 27 -21.14 -14.88 5.75
N ILE A 28 -21.21 -16.12 5.29
CA ILE A 28 -20.17 -16.71 4.44
C ILE A 28 -20.16 -16.04 3.06
N LYS A 29 -21.31 -15.71 2.48
CA LYS A 29 -21.38 -14.92 1.26
C LYS A 29 -20.68 -13.57 1.42
N LYS A 30 -20.95 -12.86 2.52
CA LYS A 30 -20.35 -11.58 2.83
C LYS A 30 -18.82 -11.68 2.97
N GLU A 31 -18.31 -12.71 3.64
CA GLU A 31 -16.88 -12.96 3.79
C GLU A 31 -16.22 -13.22 2.42
N LYS A 32 -16.86 -13.97 1.53
CA LYS A 32 -16.37 -14.21 0.18
C LYS A 32 -16.37 -12.96 -0.69
N TYR A 33 -17.41 -12.14 -0.63
CA TYR A 33 -17.43 -10.87 -1.34
C TYR A 33 -16.33 -9.93 -0.84
N GLN A 34 -16.09 -9.87 0.47
CA GLN A 34 -15.01 -9.09 1.04
C GLN A 34 -13.64 -9.58 0.55
N TYR A 35 -13.43 -10.89 0.51
CA TYR A 35 -12.19 -11.47 0.01
C TYR A 35 -11.97 -11.18 -1.48
N ILE A 36 -13.02 -11.26 -2.31
CA ILE A 36 -12.94 -10.88 -3.72
C ILE A 36 -12.58 -9.41 -3.87
N ASP A 37 -13.20 -8.53 -3.08
CA ASP A 37 -12.91 -7.08 -3.09
C ASP A 37 -11.43 -6.79 -2.73
N GLU A 38 -10.91 -7.47 -1.72
CA GLU A 38 -9.48 -7.39 -1.36
C GLU A 38 -8.56 -7.83 -2.51
N LEU A 39 -8.91 -8.91 -3.21
CA LEU A 39 -8.13 -9.40 -4.34
C LEU A 39 -8.17 -8.42 -5.53
N VAL A 40 -9.33 -7.82 -5.82
CA VAL A 40 -9.48 -6.79 -6.86
C VAL A 40 -8.67 -5.55 -6.50
N THR A 41 -8.74 -5.11 -5.25
CA THR A 41 -7.96 -3.97 -4.76
C THR A 41 -6.46 -4.24 -4.95
N THR A 42 -5.98 -5.41 -4.58
CA THR A 42 -4.58 -5.82 -4.75
C THR A 42 -4.16 -5.79 -6.23
N ILE A 43 -5.02 -6.25 -7.14
CA ILE A 43 -4.72 -6.20 -8.60
C ILE A 43 -4.59 -4.75 -9.06
N ASN A 44 -5.49 -3.86 -8.63
CA ASN A 44 -5.44 -2.45 -9.00
C ASN A 44 -4.15 -1.79 -8.49
N GLU A 45 -3.74 -2.08 -7.27
CA GLU A 45 -2.48 -1.59 -6.71
C GLU A 45 -1.26 -2.05 -7.52
N TYR A 46 -1.22 -3.32 -7.93
CA TYR A 46 -0.15 -3.81 -8.81
C TYR A 46 -0.15 -3.12 -10.17
N ASN A 47 -1.32 -2.85 -10.74
CA ASN A 47 -1.44 -2.14 -12.01
C ASN A 47 -0.91 -0.71 -11.90
N ASP A 48 -1.21 -0.01 -10.82
CA ASP A 48 -0.73 1.35 -10.56
C ASP A 48 0.80 1.39 -10.40
N ILE A 49 1.34 0.45 -9.62
CA ILE A 49 2.79 0.28 -9.45
C ILE A 49 3.47 0.00 -10.79
N LEU A 50 2.92 -0.91 -11.58
CA LEU A 50 3.46 -1.26 -12.89
C LEU A 50 3.41 -0.08 -13.86
N ALA A 51 2.32 0.66 -13.90
CA ALA A 51 2.17 1.85 -14.72
C ALA A 51 3.21 2.93 -14.34
N LEU A 52 3.40 3.16 -13.05
CA LEU A 52 4.40 4.08 -12.54
C LEU A 52 5.83 3.63 -12.92
N TRP A 53 6.12 2.35 -12.74
CA TRP A 53 7.42 1.76 -13.09
C TRP A 53 7.73 1.88 -14.59
N ILE A 54 6.73 1.63 -15.46
CA ILE A 54 6.87 1.79 -16.91
C ILE A 54 7.18 3.24 -17.26
N LYS A 55 6.45 4.21 -16.70
CA LYS A 55 6.72 5.64 -16.92
C LYS A 55 8.12 6.05 -16.49
N MET A 56 8.60 5.54 -15.36
CA MET A 56 9.97 5.77 -14.89
C MET A 56 11.00 5.21 -15.89
N LYS A 57 10.79 3.97 -16.34
CA LYS A 57 11.71 3.32 -17.29
C LYS A 57 11.77 4.00 -18.64
N GLN A 58 10.66 4.52 -19.10
CA GLN A 58 10.56 5.26 -20.36
C GLN A 58 11.04 6.71 -20.25
N GLY A 59 11.37 7.18 -19.04
CA GLY A 59 11.71 8.60 -18.81
C GLY A 59 10.54 9.55 -19.08
N THR A 60 9.30 9.04 -19.11
CA THR A 60 8.08 9.81 -19.39
C THR A 60 7.35 10.25 -18.12
N LEU A 61 7.88 9.94 -16.94
CA LEU A 61 7.32 10.37 -15.67
C LEU A 61 7.49 11.89 -15.55
N SER A 62 6.39 12.63 -15.64
CA SER A 62 6.34 14.06 -15.34
C SER A 62 5.77 14.28 -13.94
N LEU A 63 6.46 15.08 -13.14
CA LEU A 63 6.01 15.44 -11.81
C LEU A 63 5.10 16.67 -11.86
N ASN A 64 3.95 16.59 -11.25
CA ASN A 64 3.06 17.74 -11.01
C ASN A 64 3.35 18.32 -9.63
N ILE A 65 4.34 19.22 -9.54
CA ILE A 65 4.77 19.81 -8.27
C ILE A 65 3.82 20.93 -7.87
N GLU A 66 3.16 20.75 -6.74
CA GLU A 66 2.23 21.71 -6.13
C GLU A 66 2.48 21.87 -4.61
N ILE A 67 1.92 22.91 -4.02
CA ILE A 67 1.96 23.12 -2.56
C ILE A 67 0.62 22.64 -2.01
N PHE A 68 0.67 21.74 -1.02
CA PHE A 68 -0.53 21.19 -0.41
C PHE A 68 -0.32 20.90 1.09
N SER A 69 -1.43 20.81 1.81
CA SER A 69 -1.46 20.37 3.22
C SER A 69 -1.19 18.87 3.31
N LEU A 70 -0.17 18.49 4.06
CA LEU A 70 0.13 17.08 4.29
C LEU A 70 -0.98 16.37 5.09
N ASN A 71 -1.68 17.13 5.94
CA ASN A 71 -2.81 16.59 6.72
C ASN A 71 -3.95 16.08 5.83
N GLU A 72 -4.19 16.71 4.67
CA GLU A 72 -5.20 16.23 3.72
C GLU A 72 -4.87 14.81 3.22
N LEU A 73 -3.58 14.52 2.97
CA LEU A 73 -3.15 13.19 2.58
C LEU A 73 -3.29 12.19 3.74
N PHE A 74 -2.97 12.62 4.95
CA PHE A 74 -3.13 11.81 6.15
C PHE A 74 -4.59 11.43 6.40
N GLU A 75 -5.52 12.34 6.15
CA GLU A 75 -6.96 12.06 6.20
C GLU A 75 -7.38 11.02 5.14
N LEU A 76 -6.83 11.09 3.92
CA LEU A 76 -7.08 10.09 2.88
C LEU A 76 -6.56 8.71 3.27
N VAL A 77 -5.35 8.63 3.82
CA VAL A 77 -4.80 7.37 4.38
C VAL A 77 -5.71 6.84 5.49
N GLY A 78 -6.23 7.73 6.35
CA GLY A 78 -7.15 7.38 7.44
C GLY A 78 -8.46 6.75 6.98
N LYS A 79 -8.93 7.03 5.76
CA LYS A 79 -10.11 6.38 5.18
C LYS A 79 -9.91 4.86 5.00
N GLY A 80 -8.67 4.41 4.85
CA GLY A 80 -8.30 2.99 4.78
C GLY A 80 -8.26 2.26 6.12
N ARG A 81 -8.54 2.92 7.24
CA ARG A 81 -8.45 2.36 8.61
C ARG A 81 -9.15 1.03 8.79
N ARG A 82 -10.28 0.84 8.13
CA ARG A 82 -11.07 -0.40 8.22
C ARG A 82 -10.28 -1.66 7.85
N ALA A 83 -9.38 -1.58 6.87
CA ALA A 83 -8.53 -2.71 6.47
C ALA A 83 -7.59 -3.16 7.60
N PHE A 84 -7.11 -2.21 8.41
CA PHE A 84 -6.28 -2.49 9.59
C PHE A 84 -7.12 -3.09 10.72
N GLU A 85 -8.30 -2.52 10.99
CA GLU A 85 -9.25 -3.01 12.00
C GLU A 85 -9.69 -4.45 11.74
N MET A 86 -9.93 -4.82 10.48
CA MET A 86 -10.25 -6.21 10.09
C MET A 86 -9.14 -7.19 10.46
N LYS A 87 -7.89 -6.75 10.48
CA LYS A 87 -6.73 -7.53 10.95
C LYS A 87 -6.46 -7.31 12.45
N LYS A 88 -7.38 -6.65 13.16
CA LYS A 88 -7.25 -6.26 14.57
C LYS A 88 -5.99 -5.44 14.86
N GLN A 89 -5.54 -4.67 13.88
CA GLN A 89 -4.43 -3.74 14.02
C GLN A 89 -4.96 -2.34 14.31
N THR A 90 -4.13 -1.51 14.95
CA THR A 90 -4.42 -0.09 15.18
C THR A 90 -3.66 0.74 14.17
N LEU A 91 -4.36 1.60 13.43
CA LEU A 91 -3.75 2.65 12.60
C LEU A 91 -3.87 3.99 13.32
N GLU A 92 -2.77 4.51 13.80
CA GLU A 92 -2.66 5.84 14.40
C GLU A 92 -2.12 6.82 13.37
N ILE A 93 -2.82 7.94 13.16
CA ILE A 93 -2.37 9.01 12.27
C ILE A 93 -2.25 10.28 13.09
N GLU A 94 -1.04 10.79 13.19
CA GLU A 94 -0.74 12.02 13.92
C GLU A 94 -1.07 13.23 13.04
N PRO A 95 -2.00 14.11 13.47
CA PRO A 95 -2.32 15.32 12.71
C PRO A 95 -1.10 16.22 12.54
N THR A 96 -1.03 16.91 11.40
CA THR A 96 0.06 17.84 11.12
C THR A 96 -0.45 19.14 10.48
N VAL A 97 0.21 20.23 10.76
CA VAL A 97 -0.06 21.55 10.13
C VAL A 97 0.92 21.85 8.98
N VAL A 98 1.78 20.89 8.65
CA VAL A 98 2.84 21.08 7.67
C VAL A 98 2.26 21.12 6.26
N THR A 99 2.74 22.07 5.46
CA THR A 99 2.57 22.11 4.00
C THR A 99 3.86 21.67 3.31
N VAL A 100 3.72 20.98 2.19
CA VAL A 100 4.84 20.48 1.41
C VAL A 100 4.72 20.90 -0.04
N LYS A 101 5.86 21.00 -0.73
CA LYS A 101 5.96 21.23 -2.17
C LYS A 101 6.42 19.94 -2.83
N ALA A 102 5.51 19.20 -3.43
CA ALA A 102 5.78 17.88 -4.02
C ALA A 102 4.70 17.53 -5.05
N ASP A 103 4.81 16.35 -5.65
CA ASP A 103 3.72 15.74 -6.39
C ASP A 103 2.76 15.08 -5.40
N ARG A 104 1.54 15.63 -5.32
CA ARG A 104 0.52 15.20 -4.35
C ARG A 104 0.11 13.75 -4.53
N ALA A 105 -0.11 13.32 -5.78
CA ALA A 105 -0.55 11.97 -6.09
C ALA A 105 0.54 10.93 -5.77
N LEU A 106 1.79 11.22 -6.15
CA LEU A 106 2.91 10.34 -5.84
C LEU A 106 3.20 10.28 -4.34
N THR A 107 3.08 11.40 -3.62
CA THR A 107 3.26 11.43 -2.17
C THR A 107 2.22 10.54 -1.48
N LEU A 108 0.94 10.66 -1.87
CA LEU A 108 -0.12 9.80 -1.34
C LEU A 108 0.13 8.33 -1.67
N PHE A 109 0.54 8.03 -2.90
CA PHE A 109 0.88 6.68 -3.33
C PHE A 109 1.99 6.06 -2.47
N MET A 110 3.07 6.81 -2.22
CA MET A 110 4.18 6.35 -1.37
C MET A 110 3.73 6.07 0.06
N ILE A 111 2.94 6.97 0.66
CA ILE A 111 2.43 6.78 2.02
C ILE A 111 1.53 5.55 2.10
N ASN A 112 0.60 5.38 1.16
CA ASN A 112 -0.28 4.21 1.11
C ASN A 112 0.51 2.91 0.93
N THR A 113 1.52 2.90 0.06
CA THR A 113 2.38 1.73 -0.16
C THR A 113 3.12 1.33 1.13
N LEU A 114 3.66 2.29 1.87
CA LEU A 114 4.32 2.03 3.15
C LEU A 114 3.32 1.56 4.21
N ALA A 115 2.14 2.17 4.29
CA ALA A 115 1.10 1.79 5.23
C ALA A 115 0.58 0.36 4.96
N GLU A 116 0.38 -0.01 3.68
CA GLU A 116 -0.01 -1.37 3.30
C GLU A 116 1.10 -2.40 3.59
N ASN A 117 2.36 -2.05 3.39
CA ASN A 117 3.48 -2.90 3.80
C ASN A 117 3.49 -3.10 5.31
N ALA A 118 3.34 -2.03 6.08
CA ALA A 118 3.22 -2.10 7.53
C ALA A 118 2.04 -3.01 7.94
N ARG A 119 0.86 -2.83 7.35
CA ARG A 119 -0.31 -3.68 7.59
C ARG A 119 -0.02 -5.16 7.32
N LYS A 120 0.67 -5.45 6.21
CA LYS A 120 1.00 -6.81 5.78
C LYS A 120 1.92 -7.53 6.76
N TYR A 121 2.95 -6.85 7.23
CA TYR A 121 4.03 -7.45 8.03
C TYR A 121 3.87 -7.30 9.53
N THR A 122 2.93 -6.47 9.98
CA THR A 122 2.56 -6.38 11.39
C THR A 122 1.56 -7.48 11.76
N PRO A 123 1.76 -8.20 12.87
CA PRO A 123 0.84 -9.24 13.32
C PRO A 123 -0.50 -8.65 13.78
N GLU A 124 -1.47 -9.53 13.99
CA GLU A 124 -2.74 -9.20 14.65
C GLU A 124 -2.48 -8.58 16.02
N GLY A 125 -3.21 -7.52 16.35
CA GLY A 125 -3.02 -6.75 17.59
C GLY A 125 -1.86 -5.74 17.54
N GLY A 126 -1.15 -5.64 16.42
CA GLY A 126 -0.06 -4.70 16.27
C GLY A 126 -0.51 -3.26 16.00
N ASN A 127 0.43 -2.34 16.04
CA ASN A 127 0.21 -0.91 15.87
C ASN A 127 1.02 -0.36 14.70
N ILE A 128 0.36 0.45 13.89
CA ILE A 128 0.97 1.20 12.79
C ILE A 128 0.73 2.69 13.03
N LYS A 129 1.78 3.49 12.92
CA LYS A 129 1.72 4.94 13.12
C LYS A 129 2.22 5.68 11.90
N VAL A 130 1.45 6.68 11.45
CA VAL A 130 1.82 7.60 10.38
C VAL A 130 1.97 9.00 10.96
N TYR A 131 3.10 9.62 10.73
CA TYR A 131 3.37 10.97 11.24
C TYR A 131 4.37 11.71 10.36
N ALA A 132 4.52 13.00 10.60
CA ALA A 132 5.50 13.85 9.93
C ALA A 132 6.29 14.68 10.94
N ARG A 133 7.56 14.94 10.60
CA ARG A 133 8.44 15.84 11.35
C ARG A 133 9.09 16.81 10.37
N MET A 134 9.16 18.06 10.78
CA MET A 134 9.89 19.09 10.04
C MET A 134 11.34 19.07 10.49
N THR A 135 12.25 19.01 9.52
CA THR A 135 13.67 19.27 9.71
C THR A 135 14.03 20.67 9.21
N ASP A 136 15.28 21.08 9.31
CA ASP A 136 15.73 22.41 8.85
C ASP A 136 15.57 22.59 7.32
N THR A 137 15.55 21.49 6.56
CA THR A 137 15.60 21.53 5.09
C THR A 137 14.50 20.77 4.38
N TYR A 138 13.84 19.82 5.06
CA TYR A 138 12.80 18.98 4.47
C TYR A 138 11.77 18.55 5.50
N VAL A 139 10.70 17.93 5.03
CA VAL A 139 9.71 17.25 5.84
C VAL A 139 9.92 15.75 5.72
N GLU A 140 10.10 15.10 6.86
CA GLU A 140 10.16 13.64 6.96
C GLU A 140 8.76 13.09 7.23
N ILE A 141 8.31 12.16 6.40
CA ILE A 141 7.07 11.42 6.58
C ILE A 141 7.44 10.00 6.99
N SER A 142 6.93 9.55 8.11
CA SER A 142 7.26 8.25 8.68
C SER A 142 6.01 7.36 8.77
N VAL A 143 6.19 6.11 8.40
CA VAL A 143 5.27 5.01 8.70
C VAL A 143 6.02 4.03 9.60
N GLU A 144 5.61 3.94 10.84
CA GLU A 144 6.23 3.11 11.86
C GLU A 144 5.30 1.93 12.19
N ASP A 145 5.85 0.74 12.31
CA ASP A 145 5.13 -0.44 12.71
C ASP A 145 5.90 -1.20 13.81
N ASN A 146 5.18 -2.00 14.58
CA ASN A 146 5.76 -2.89 15.57
C ASN A 146 5.73 -4.36 15.12
N GLY A 147 5.87 -4.58 13.81
CA GLY A 147 5.93 -5.90 13.21
C GLY A 147 7.27 -6.62 13.47
N ARG A 148 7.48 -7.68 12.71
CA ARG A 148 8.69 -8.53 12.87
C ARG A 148 10.01 -7.86 12.49
N GLY A 149 9.94 -6.67 11.87
CA GLY A 149 11.10 -5.98 11.33
C GLY A 149 11.70 -6.65 10.09
N ILE A 150 12.79 -6.07 9.61
CA ILE A 150 13.59 -6.56 8.49
C ILE A 150 15.00 -6.79 8.99
N SER A 151 15.64 -7.89 8.61
CA SER A 151 17.03 -8.16 9.01
C SER A 151 17.98 -7.12 8.39
N THR A 152 19.09 -6.84 9.05
CA THR A 152 20.11 -5.90 8.52
C THR A 152 20.59 -6.33 7.13
N GLU A 153 20.77 -7.64 6.91
CA GLU A 153 21.17 -8.22 5.64
C GLU A 153 20.13 -7.96 4.55
N ASP A 154 18.83 -8.11 4.84
CA ASP A 154 17.76 -7.82 3.91
C ASP A 154 17.63 -6.31 3.63
N VAL A 155 17.85 -5.46 4.64
CA VAL A 155 17.89 -4.00 4.44
C VAL A 155 19.04 -3.61 3.50
N GLU A 156 20.25 -4.16 3.73
CA GLU A 156 21.39 -3.91 2.86
C GLU A 156 21.13 -4.39 1.43
N ARG A 157 20.48 -5.55 1.28
CA ARG A 157 20.11 -6.07 -0.04
C ARG A 157 19.07 -5.17 -0.73
N ILE A 158 18.04 -4.74 -0.04
CA ILE A 158 16.98 -3.84 -0.60
C ILE A 158 17.55 -2.48 -1.00
N ILE A 159 18.46 -1.92 -0.17
CA ILE A 159 19.07 -0.61 -0.42
C ILE A 159 20.27 -0.74 -1.36
N GLY A 160 21.05 -1.80 -1.22
CA GLY A 160 22.30 -2.04 -1.94
C GLY A 160 22.09 -2.68 -3.31
N GLU A 161 21.02 -3.42 -3.55
CA GLU A 161 20.50 -3.63 -4.87
C GLU A 161 20.03 -2.25 -5.36
N LYS A 162 21.01 -1.48 -5.84
CA LYS A 162 20.73 -0.39 -6.77
C LYS A 162 19.88 -1.03 -7.83
N VAL A 163 18.61 -0.82 -7.72
CA VAL A 163 17.58 -1.39 -8.57
C VAL A 163 17.85 -1.09 -10.05
N TYR A 164 18.87 -0.29 -10.35
CA TYR A 164 19.28 0.03 -11.70
C TYR A 164 20.78 0.31 -11.77
N ASP A 165 21.56 -0.71 -12.02
CA ASP A 165 22.71 -0.50 -12.87
C ASP A 165 22.16 -0.32 -14.30
N SER A 166 22.03 0.93 -14.73
CA SER A 166 21.65 1.28 -16.10
C SER A 166 22.62 0.72 -17.17
N ARG A 167 23.68 0.05 -16.73
CA ARG A 167 24.69 -0.61 -17.58
C ARG A 167 24.38 -2.07 -17.89
N VAL A 168 23.33 -2.63 -17.32
CA VAL A 168 22.92 -4.04 -17.58
C VAL A 168 21.83 -4.16 -18.64
N ILE A 169 21.40 -3.05 -19.24
CA ILE A 169 20.49 -3.05 -20.39
C ILE A 169 21.28 -2.50 -21.59
N GLY A 170 22.15 -3.34 -22.12
CA GLY A 170 22.70 -3.29 -23.45
C GLY A 170 22.02 -4.31 -24.32
#